data_fdd72fb960078d6f0abcf64673522bbf
#
_entry.id   fdd72fb960078d6f0abcf64673522bbf
#
_cell.length_a   1.000
_cell.length_b   1.000
_cell.length_c   1.000
_cell.angle_alpha   90.00
_cell.angle_beta   90.00
_cell.angle_gamma   90.00
#
_symmetry.space_group_name_H-M   'P 1'
#
loop_
_entity.id
_entity.type
_entity.pdbx_description
1 polymer ?
#
loop_
_entity_poly.entity_id
_entity_poly.type
_entity_poly.pdbx_seq_one_letter_code
_entity_poly.pdbx_strand_id
1 'polypeptide(L)'
;MKTLKISRLASFFLFLFLTAAGAQVASAQTPDPGAQGPLAVTREEYDYGAQVFRPTGFPISVEVKASVHYPADLSGGPYPVVVFLHGRHTTCYRGSTAALRWPCRSTEQPITSYQGYDYISQVLASHGYIVVSVSANGINAYDNNVTDLGMQARAELVQRHLNQWNTFNTTGAAPFGTKFVGKVNLQRVGTMGHSRGGEGVVKHYVHNTSLGSPYNVRAVFPLAPVDFNRPVANNAALSVILPYCDGDVNDNQGVHFFDDARYNVASDTGAKHTIQVMGANHNYYNTIWTPGLFPAGTADDWGYTTGGSTDPHCGTGANNKRLTAAQQRGTGLAYISAFMRAYVGGESQFLAYLTGEAAPPPSAQTTNLHVSYHAPSDARRDVNRLLTSTNLTTNTLGGATTQVGLTPHDLCGGDSPQPQHCLPTTQATTRQPHTVPSARATTKRGLSQLRTGWSALATYTNDLPLGSRDVSGFQALTFRVSVNFADTRNSSGVAQNFTVLLTDGAGNTSGALVANHSSALFYPPGSVGPVPKVLLNTVRIPVSAFSGVNLSDIRSVQFRFDQNLTGALLVSDVAFANAPTVQ
;
A
#
# COMPACT_ATOMS: atom_id res chain seq x y z
N MET A 1 71.54 56.43 -44.94
CA MET A 1 70.98 55.17 -44.54
C MET A 1 69.77 55.47 -43.63
N LYS A 2 68.54 55.35 -44.18
CA LYS A 2 67.28 55.67 -43.54
C LYS A 2 66.57 54.36 -43.28
N THR A 3 66.31 54.02 -42.04
CA THR A 3 65.55 52.87 -41.59
C THR A 3 64.07 53.17 -41.59
N LEU A 4 63.31 52.37 -42.33
CA LEU A 4 61.85 52.42 -42.44
C LEU A 4 61.25 51.64 -41.26
N LYS A 5 60.34 52.30 -40.47
CA LYS A 5 59.52 51.64 -39.47
C LYS A 5 58.18 51.26 -40.07
N ILE A 6 57.87 49.97 -40.07
CA ILE A 6 56.55 49.43 -40.45
C ILE A 6 55.73 49.28 -39.18
N SER A 7 54.64 50.02 -39.08
CA SER A 7 53.63 49.88 -37.99
C SER A 7 52.66 48.78 -38.35
N ARG A 8 52.49 47.78 -37.48
CA ARG A 8 51.43 46.75 -37.58
C ARG A 8 50.20 47.23 -36.82
N LEU A 9 49.10 47.43 -37.53
CA LEU A 9 47.74 47.55 -36.97
C LEU A 9 47.28 46.16 -36.51
N ALA A 10 47.01 46.02 -35.21
CA ALA A 10 46.36 44.85 -34.66
C ALA A 10 44.86 45.11 -34.57
N SER A 11 44.09 44.44 -35.40
CA SER A 11 42.61 44.44 -35.29
C SER A 11 42.17 43.52 -34.19
N PHE A 12 41.60 44.08 -33.13
CA PHE A 12 40.95 43.33 -32.03
C PHE A 12 39.53 42.97 -32.48
N PHE A 13 39.28 41.67 -32.75
CA PHE A 13 37.93 41.10 -32.85
C PHE A 13 37.43 40.79 -31.45
N LEU A 14 36.44 41.55 -30.97
CA LEU A 14 35.74 41.29 -29.74
C LEU A 14 34.66 40.22 -29.98
N PHE A 15 34.92 38.96 -29.62
CA PHE A 15 33.90 37.91 -29.58
C PHE A 15 33.02 38.09 -28.36
N LEU A 16 31.80 38.60 -28.54
CA LEU A 16 30.75 38.54 -27.52
C LEU A 16 30.26 37.11 -27.37
N PHE A 17 30.68 36.40 -26.31
CA PHE A 17 30.06 35.18 -25.90
C PHE A 17 28.74 35.52 -25.17
N LEU A 18 27.61 35.37 -25.86
CA LEU A 18 26.31 35.28 -25.19
C LEU A 18 26.24 33.95 -24.45
N THR A 19 26.49 33.92 -23.16
CA THR A 19 26.13 32.80 -22.30
C THR A 19 24.61 32.83 -22.13
N ALA A 20 23.89 31.99 -22.88
CA ALA A 20 22.50 31.68 -22.57
C ALA A 20 22.50 30.93 -21.20
N ALA A 21 22.24 31.66 -20.13
CA ALA A 21 21.91 31.07 -18.83
C ALA A 21 20.56 30.37 -19.01
N GLY A 22 20.59 29.07 -19.33
CA GLY A 22 19.42 28.21 -19.24
C GLY A 22 18.96 28.22 -17.78
N ALA A 23 17.84 28.89 -17.49
CA ALA A 23 17.16 28.75 -16.23
C ALA A 23 16.76 27.27 -16.11
N GLN A 24 17.54 26.48 -15.35
CA GLN A 24 17.07 25.21 -14.85
C GLN A 24 15.85 25.51 -13.98
N VAL A 25 14.67 25.24 -14.49
CA VAL A 25 13.47 25.16 -13.68
C VAL A 25 13.75 24.04 -12.69
N ALA A 26 14.13 24.39 -11.47
CA ALA A 26 14.23 23.42 -10.39
C ALA A 26 12.85 22.77 -10.27
N SER A 27 12.76 21.50 -10.60
CA SER A 27 11.58 20.69 -10.32
C SER A 27 11.29 20.88 -8.82
N ALA A 28 10.15 21.50 -8.50
CA ALA A 28 9.75 21.68 -7.12
C ALA A 28 9.69 20.30 -6.47
N GLN A 29 10.53 20.05 -5.49
CA GLN A 29 10.57 18.79 -4.78
C GLN A 29 9.19 18.57 -4.15
N THR A 30 8.60 17.40 -4.40
CA THR A 30 7.31 17.01 -3.79
C THR A 30 7.40 17.18 -2.27
N PRO A 31 6.48 17.93 -1.63
CA PRO A 31 6.55 18.15 -0.19
C PRO A 31 6.53 16.85 0.61
N ASP A 32 7.13 16.85 1.80
CA ASP A 32 7.07 15.70 2.69
C ASP A 32 5.66 15.60 3.33
N PRO A 33 4.89 14.53 3.05
CA PRO A 33 3.52 14.39 3.57
C PRO A 33 3.47 14.21 5.10
N GLY A 34 4.55 13.70 5.70
CA GLY A 34 4.68 13.50 7.14
C GLY A 34 5.26 14.69 7.90
N ALA A 35 5.57 15.80 7.22
CA ALA A 35 5.99 17.02 7.88
C ALA A 35 4.82 17.69 8.61
N GLN A 36 5.11 18.32 9.76
CA GLN A 36 4.14 19.12 10.51
C GLN A 36 3.59 20.25 9.66
N GLY A 37 2.27 20.43 9.67
CA GLY A 37 1.59 21.53 8.99
C GLY A 37 1.58 22.83 9.78
N PRO A 38 1.00 23.90 9.19
CA PRO A 38 1.03 25.24 9.78
C PRO A 38 0.03 25.45 10.92
N LEU A 39 -0.97 24.57 11.11
CA LEU A 39 -2.02 24.77 12.08
C LEU A 39 -1.61 24.24 13.46
N ALA A 40 -1.87 25.03 14.51
CA ALA A 40 -1.80 24.55 15.88
C ALA A 40 -2.86 23.45 16.09
N VAL A 41 -2.52 22.42 16.87
CA VAL A 41 -3.39 21.24 17.08
C VAL A 41 -3.83 21.18 18.53
N THR A 42 -5.09 20.88 18.73
CA THR A 42 -5.68 20.53 20.02
C THR A 42 -5.92 19.01 20.04
N ARG A 43 -5.58 18.39 21.19
CA ARG A 43 -5.90 17.00 21.49
C ARG A 43 -6.90 16.94 22.66
N GLU A 44 -8.01 16.27 22.45
CA GLU A 44 -9.02 15.99 23.48
C GLU A 44 -9.45 14.52 23.43
N GLU A 45 -10.21 14.08 24.39
CA GLU A 45 -10.83 12.75 24.42
C GLU A 45 -12.31 12.85 24.74
N TYR A 46 -13.10 11.90 24.25
CA TYR A 46 -14.43 11.64 24.78
C TYR A 46 -14.56 10.18 25.21
N ASP A 47 -15.32 9.98 26.28
CA ASP A 47 -15.57 8.69 26.89
C ASP A 47 -17.01 8.65 27.40
N TYR A 48 -17.85 7.83 26.77
CA TYR A 48 -19.23 7.65 27.18
C TYR A 48 -19.40 6.45 28.11
N GLY A 49 -18.30 5.76 28.46
CA GLY A 49 -18.29 4.60 29.34
C GLY A 49 -17.93 3.29 28.66
N ALA A 50 -17.64 2.30 29.48
CA ALA A 50 -17.05 1.03 29.05
C ALA A 50 -18.06 0.07 28.38
N GLN A 51 -19.38 0.26 28.57
CA GLN A 51 -20.43 -0.67 28.17
C GLN A 51 -21.68 0.06 27.67
N VAL A 52 -21.53 0.95 26.68
CA VAL A 52 -22.60 1.86 26.22
C VAL A 52 -23.09 1.57 24.81
N PHE A 53 -22.38 0.75 24.03
CA PHE A 53 -22.76 0.38 22.67
C PHE A 53 -22.72 -1.13 22.50
N ARG A 54 -23.80 -1.73 22.03
CA ARG A 54 -23.86 -3.15 21.73
C ARG A 54 -23.94 -3.40 20.22
N PRO A 55 -22.83 -3.85 19.59
CA PRO A 55 -22.88 -4.24 18.19
C PRO A 55 -23.80 -5.41 17.94
N THR A 56 -24.38 -5.49 16.77
CA THR A 56 -25.33 -6.54 16.36
C THR A 56 -24.69 -7.93 16.48
N GLY A 57 -25.35 -8.84 17.19
CA GLY A 57 -24.87 -10.21 17.42
C GLY A 57 -23.60 -10.31 18.29
N PHE A 58 -23.09 -9.22 18.84
CA PHE A 58 -21.91 -9.26 19.70
C PHE A 58 -22.29 -9.59 21.16
N PRO A 59 -21.49 -10.39 21.90
CA PRO A 59 -21.91 -10.94 23.21
C PRO A 59 -22.00 -9.91 24.33
N ILE A 60 -21.32 -8.77 24.23
CA ILE A 60 -21.31 -7.73 25.26
C ILE A 60 -21.54 -6.34 24.66
N SER A 61 -21.90 -5.38 25.51
CA SER A 61 -21.75 -3.96 25.20
C SER A 61 -20.30 -3.52 25.37
N VAL A 62 -19.84 -2.62 24.49
CA VAL A 62 -18.47 -2.11 24.43
C VAL A 62 -18.42 -0.61 24.69
N GLU A 63 -17.23 -0.09 24.86
CA GLU A 63 -16.99 1.34 25.04
C GLU A 63 -17.26 2.15 23.77
N VAL A 64 -17.61 3.43 23.96
CA VAL A 64 -17.56 4.48 22.93
C VAL A 64 -16.62 5.55 23.43
N LYS A 65 -15.35 5.42 23.05
CA LYS A 65 -14.25 6.25 23.52
C LYS A 65 -13.27 6.52 22.38
N ALA A 66 -12.77 7.75 22.29
CA ALA A 66 -11.74 8.10 21.31
C ALA A 66 -10.84 9.25 21.78
N SER A 67 -9.61 9.26 21.27
CA SER A 67 -8.72 10.41 21.22
C SER A 67 -9.00 11.20 19.94
N VAL A 68 -9.05 12.52 20.03
CA VAL A 68 -9.36 13.42 18.91
C VAL A 68 -8.27 14.46 18.77
N HIS A 69 -7.71 14.57 17.56
CA HIS A 69 -6.80 15.66 17.19
C HIS A 69 -7.47 16.51 16.13
N TYR A 70 -7.41 17.83 16.27
CA TYR A 70 -8.05 18.78 15.37
C TYR A 70 -7.35 20.15 15.39
N PRO A 71 -7.51 20.98 14.33
CA PRO A 71 -6.97 22.34 14.35
C PRO A 71 -7.52 23.13 15.54
N ALA A 72 -6.64 23.79 16.31
CA ALA A 72 -7.04 24.55 17.49
C ALA A 72 -8.00 25.71 17.13
N ASP A 73 -7.82 26.30 15.95
CA ASP A 73 -8.77 27.23 15.35
C ASP A 73 -9.66 26.49 14.34
N LEU A 74 -10.95 26.41 14.62
CA LEU A 74 -11.95 25.76 13.78
C LEU A 74 -12.58 26.72 12.75
N SER A 75 -12.14 27.97 12.66
CA SER A 75 -12.73 28.97 11.74
C SER A 75 -12.56 28.58 10.26
N GLY A 76 -11.46 27.88 9.90
CA GLY A 76 -11.17 27.41 8.55
C GLY A 76 -11.97 26.17 8.11
N GLY A 77 -12.85 25.61 8.97
CA GLY A 77 -13.67 24.44 8.60
C GLY A 77 -14.80 24.76 7.61
N PRO A 78 -15.56 23.72 7.16
CA PRO A 78 -15.60 22.36 7.72
C PRO A 78 -14.42 21.48 7.30
N TYR A 79 -13.86 20.77 8.27
CA TYR A 79 -12.69 19.91 8.09
C TYR A 79 -13.07 18.45 7.78
N PRO A 80 -12.34 17.76 6.91
CA PRO A 80 -12.51 16.33 6.66
C PRO A 80 -12.19 15.49 7.90
N VAL A 81 -12.76 14.28 7.96
CA VAL A 81 -12.62 13.38 9.10
C VAL A 81 -11.79 12.16 8.74
N VAL A 82 -10.85 11.79 9.59
CA VAL A 82 -10.12 10.53 9.49
C VAL A 82 -10.33 9.72 10.77
N VAL A 83 -10.80 8.47 10.62
CA VAL A 83 -11.01 7.56 11.76
C VAL A 83 -9.91 6.51 11.80
N PHE A 84 -9.25 6.35 12.95
CA PHE A 84 -8.26 5.31 13.21
C PHE A 84 -8.85 4.22 14.10
N LEU A 85 -8.59 2.96 13.76
CA LEU A 85 -9.06 1.78 14.48
C LEU A 85 -7.89 0.84 14.78
N HIS A 86 -7.57 0.65 16.07
CA HIS A 86 -6.51 -0.28 16.45
C HIS A 86 -6.93 -1.75 16.29
N GLY A 87 -5.93 -2.63 16.24
CA GLY A 87 -6.10 -4.07 16.13
C GLY A 87 -6.36 -4.77 17.46
N ARG A 88 -6.32 -6.12 17.39
CA ARG A 88 -6.47 -6.95 18.58
C ARG A 88 -5.19 -6.93 19.42
N HIS A 89 -5.35 -6.60 20.70
CA HIS A 89 -4.29 -6.57 21.69
C HIS A 89 -4.87 -6.87 23.06
N THR A 90 -4.04 -7.11 24.08
CA THR A 90 -4.49 -7.11 25.47
C THR A 90 -5.14 -5.78 25.83
N THR A 91 -6.11 -5.80 26.75
CA THR A 91 -7.06 -4.69 26.94
C THR A 91 -6.94 -4.02 28.29
N CYS A 92 -6.43 -4.74 29.29
CA CYS A 92 -6.26 -4.27 30.66
C CYS A 92 -4.86 -4.58 31.17
N TYR A 93 -4.36 -3.78 32.13
CA TYR A 93 -3.06 -4.04 32.73
C TYR A 93 -3.01 -3.62 34.20
N ARG A 94 -2.07 -4.22 34.94
CA ARG A 94 -1.65 -3.83 36.28
C ARG A 94 -0.13 -3.99 36.40
N GLY A 95 0.59 -2.89 36.58
CA GLY A 95 2.04 -2.88 36.50
C GLY A 95 2.49 -3.32 35.08
N SER A 96 3.32 -4.34 34.99
CA SER A 96 3.78 -4.94 33.72
C SER A 96 2.88 -6.07 33.20
N THR A 97 1.88 -6.51 33.99
CA THR A 97 1.03 -7.65 33.61
C THR A 97 -0.18 -7.18 32.82
N ALA A 98 -0.34 -7.72 31.61
CA ALA A 98 -1.48 -7.45 30.74
C ALA A 98 -2.48 -8.62 30.73
N ALA A 99 -3.75 -8.30 30.44
CA ALA A 99 -4.84 -9.26 30.37
C ALA A 99 -5.81 -8.93 29.22
N LEU A 100 -6.46 -9.95 28.68
CA LEU A 100 -7.49 -9.82 27.66
C LEU A 100 -8.87 -10.02 28.33
N ARG A 101 -9.51 -8.92 28.71
CA ARG A 101 -10.86 -8.88 29.31
C ARG A 101 -11.46 -7.49 29.17
N TRP A 102 -12.79 -7.38 29.29
CA TRP A 102 -13.48 -6.10 29.30
C TRP A 102 -14.81 -6.20 30.07
N PRO A 103 -15.17 -5.20 30.90
CA PRO A 103 -14.31 -4.09 31.34
C PRO A 103 -13.14 -4.54 32.21
N CYS A 104 -12.18 -3.64 32.47
CA CYS A 104 -11.07 -3.89 33.38
C CYS A 104 -11.58 -3.98 34.82
N ARG A 105 -10.89 -4.76 35.65
CA ARG A 105 -11.17 -4.82 37.10
C ARG A 105 -10.80 -3.49 37.75
N SER A 106 -11.35 -3.23 38.93
CA SER A 106 -11.09 -1.99 39.71
C SER A 106 -9.59 -1.76 40.02
N THR A 107 -8.79 -2.82 40.03
CA THR A 107 -7.34 -2.76 40.28
C THR A 107 -6.50 -2.69 38.98
N GLU A 108 -7.14 -2.64 37.82
CA GLU A 108 -6.49 -2.62 36.49
C GLU A 108 -6.79 -1.31 35.78
N GLN A 109 -5.92 -0.96 34.84
CA GLN A 109 -6.08 0.16 33.95
C GLN A 109 -6.35 -0.35 32.51
N PRO A 110 -7.14 0.35 31.68
CA PRO A 110 -7.28 0.06 30.27
C PRO A 110 -5.97 0.33 29.53
N ILE A 111 -5.58 -0.56 28.60
CA ILE A 111 -4.51 -0.30 27.64
C ILE A 111 -5.05 0.64 26.57
N THR A 112 -4.37 1.77 26.38
CA THR A 112 -4.84 2.86 25.51
C THR A 112 -4.34 2.69 24.07
N SER A 113 -4.55 1.51 23.45
CA SER A 113 -4.07 1.17 22.11
C SER A 113 -4.46 2.21 21.04
N TYR A 114 -5.60 2.87 21.20
CA TYR A 114 -6.07 3.94 20.31
C TYR A 114 -5.17 5.19 20.32
N GLN A 115 -4.40 5.44 21.37
CA GLN A 115 -3.44 6.56 21.44
C GLN A 115 -2.13 6.26 20.69
N GLY A 116 -1.92 5.01 20.30
CA GLY A 116 -0.68 4.58 19.66
C GLY A 116 -0.38 5.21 18.27
N TYR A 117 -1.32 5.97 17.72
CA TYR A 117 -1.21 6.68 16.44
C TYR A 117 -1.25 8.19 16.60
N ASP A 118 -1.13 8.73 17.81
CA ASP A 118 -1.18 10.18 18.07
C ASP A 118 -0.15 10.95 17.23
N TYR A 119 1.00 10.36 16.89
CA TYR A 119 2.04 10.96 16.03
C TYR A 119 1.56 11.21 14.60
N ILE A 120 0.70 10.36 14.03
CA ILE A 120 0.07 10.58 12.72
C ILE A 120 -1.09 11.55 12.84
N SER A 121 -1.90 11.40 13.90
CA SER A 121 -3.05 12.26 14.19
C SER A 121 -2.64 13.73 14.32
N GLN A 122 -1.52 13.99 15.00
CA GLN A 122 -0.94 15.33 15.16
C GLN A 122 -0.59 15.97 13.80
N VAL A 123 0.06 15.21 12.91
CA VAL A 123 0.45 15.72 11.59
C VAL A 123 -0.78 15.99 10.72
N LEU A 124 -1.71 15.04 10.62
CA LEU A 124 -2.93 15.25 9.83
C LEU A 124 -3.75 16.44 10.35
N ALA A 125 -3.92 16.56 11.67
CA ALA A 125 -4.65 17.69 12.25
C ALA A 125 -3.99 19.03 11.97
N SER A 126 -2.66 19.10 11.94
CA SER A 126 -1.92 20.31 11.58
C SER A 126 -2.10 20.74 10.11
N HIS A 127 -2.64 19.86 9.28
CA HIS A 127 -3.01 20.11 7.89
C HIS A 127 -4.53 20.27 7.68
N GLY A 128 -5.30 20.43 8.76
CA GLY A 128 -6.74 20.71 8.65
C GLY A 128 -7.62 19.47 8.61
N TYR A 129 -7.28 18.43 9.35
CA TYR A 129 -8.11 17.24 9.50
C TYR A 129 -8.61 17.12 10.95
N ILE A 130 -9.79 16.55 11.13
CA ILE A 130 -10.24 16.03 12.42
C ILE A 130 -9.92 14.54 12.44
N VAL A 131 -9.02 14.12 13.31
CA VAL A 131 -8.59 12.72 13.43
C VAL A 131 -9.16 12.10 14.70
N VAL A 132 -9.91 11.02 14.54
CA VAL A 132 -10.65 10.33 15.61
C VAL A 132 -10.08 8.93 15.76
N SER A 133 -9.25 8.69 16.77
CA SER A 133 -8.68 7.37 17.04
C SER A 133 -9.50 6.65 18.12
N VAL A 134 -10.20 5.57 17.71
CA VAL A 134 -11.24 4.92 18.52
C VAL A 134 -10.71 3.73 19.32
N SER A 135 -11.20 3.57 20.54
CA SER A 135 -10.95 2.39 21.37
C SER A 135 -11.85 1.23 20.93
N ALA A 136 -11.28 0.04 20.83
CA ALA A 136 -11.97 -1.21 20.50
C ALA A 136 -11.62 -2.34 21.51
N ASN A 137 -11.31 -1.99 22.74
CA ASN A 137 -10.88 -2.95 23.78
C ASN A 137 -11.97 -3.98 24.10
N GLY A 138 -13.23 -3.53 24.22
CA GLY A 138 -14.36 -4.43 24.47
C GLY A 138 -14.55 -5.44 23.33
N ILE A 139 -14.33 -5.00 22.07
CA ILE A 139 -14.36 -5.93 20.93
C ILE A 139 -13.20 -6.91 21.02
N ASN A 140 -11.98 -6.43 21.26
CA ASN A 140 -10.79 -7.27 21.36
C ASN A 140 -10.92 -8.37 22.41
N ALA A 141 -11.58 -8.09 23.53
CA ALA A 141 -11.74 -9.04 24.62
C ALA A 141 -12.64 -10.24 24.26
N TYR A 142 -13.57 -10.05 23.31
CA TYR A 142 -14.61 -11.05 23.00
C TYR A 142 -14.73 -11.39 21.50
N ASP A 143 -13.87 -10.89 20.64
CA ASP A 143 -13.97 -11.08 19.19
C ASP A 143 -13.83 -12.55 18.76
N ASN A 144 -13.13 -13.40 19.51
CA ASN A 144 -13.05 -14.83 19.24
C ASN A 144 -14.36 -15.60 19.57
N ASN A 145 -15.33 -14.93 20.21
CA ASN A 145 -16.62 -15.53 20.57
C ASN A 145 -17.67 -15.39 19.45
N VAL A 146 -17.31 -14.75 18.33
CA VAL A 146 -18.19 -14.58 17.17
C VAL A 146 -17.54 -15.14 15.91
N THR A 147 -18.37 -15.60 14.97
CA THR A 147 -17.92 -16.36 13.79
C THR A 147 -17.05 -15.56 12.83
N ASP A 148 -17.28 -14.25 12.75
CA ASP A 148 -16.54 -13.32 11.90
C ASP A 148 -15.31 -12.70 12.60
N LEU A 149 -14.97 -13.17 13.80
CA LEU A 149 -13.87 -12.65 14.61
C LEU A 149 -14.01 -11.15 14.94
N GLY A 150 -15.26 -10.68 15.09
CA GLY A 150 -15.61 -9.33 15.52
C GLY A 150 -15.48 -8.26 14.43
N MET A 151 -15.47 -8.64 13.14
CA MET A 151 -15.30 -7.67 12.05
C MET A 151 -16.55 -6.82 11.86
N GLN A 152 -17.76 -7.39 11.99
CA GLN A 152 -19.01 -6.63 11.96
C GLN A 152 -19.09 -5.66 13.14
N ALA A 153 -18.68 -6.11 14.34
CA ALA A 153 -18.66 -5.25 15.53
C ALA A 153 -17.72 -4.05 15.38
N ARG A 154 -16.54 -4.24 14.75
CA ARG A 154 -15.59 -3.16 14.42
C ARG A 154 -16.18 -2.19 13.39
N ALA A 155 -16.84 -2.70 12.37
CA ALA A 155 -17.51 -1.88 11.36
C ALA A 155 -18.60 -0.99 12.00
N GLU A 156 -19.47 -1.59 12.81
CA GLU A 156 -20.54 -0.87 13.50
C GLU A 156 -20.00 0.15 14.54
N LEU A 157 -18.87 -0.15 15.20
CA LEU A 157 -18.21 0.79 16.11
C LEU A 157 -17.72 2.03 15.36
N VAL A 158 -17.06 1.88 14.22
CA VAL A 158 -16.65 3.03 13.39
C VAL A 158 -17.87 3.82 12.93
N GLN A 159 -18.93 3.14 12.47
CA GLN A 159 -20.19 3.79 12.10
C GLN A 159 -20.82 4.55 13.27
N ARG A 160 -20.79 3.97 14.49
CA ARG A 160 -21.30 4.62 15.71
C ARG A 160 -20.53 5.91 16.02
N HIS A 161 -19.22 5.92 15.84
CA HIS A 161 -18.42 7.14 16.02
C HIS A 161 -18.73 8.19 14.94
N LEU A 162 -18.87 7.82 13.68
CA LEU A 162 -19.27 8.76 12.62
C LEU A 162 -20.66 9.34 12.87
N ASN A 163 -21.62 8.54 13.35
CA ASN A 163 -22.95 9.03 13.75
C ASN A 163 -22.83 10.06 14.90
N GLN A 164 -21.92 9.84 15.86
CA GLN A 164 -21.67 10.80 16.93
C GLN A 164 -21.06 12.11 16.38
N TRP A 165 -20.13 12.00 15.42
CA TRP A 165 -19.54 13.17 14.78
C TRP A 165 -20.55 13.94 13.92
N ASN A 166 -21.53 13.25 13.32
CA ASN A 166 -22.67 13.92 12.69
C ASN A 166 -23.50 14.72 13.72
N THR A 167 -23.74 14.16 14.90
CA THR A 167 -24.44 14.89 15.97
C THR A 167 -23.63 16.10 16.44
N PHE A 168 -22.30 15.97 16.63
CA PHE A 168 -21.44 17.12 16.95
C PHE A 168 -21.48 18.21 15.88
N ASN A 169 -21.59 17.84 14.61
CA ASN A 169 -21.63 18.77 13.49
C ASN A 169 -22.99 19.46 13.32
N THR A 170 -24.09 18.83 13.70
CA THR A 170 -25.45 19.35 13.44
C THR A 170 -26.03 20.09 14.63
N THR A 171 -26.19 19.41 15.74
CA THR A 171 -26.87 19.93 16.94
C THR A 171 -25.91 20.23 18.10
N GLY A 172 -24.71 19.68 18.02
CA GLY A 172 -23.81 19.65 19.17
C GLY A 172 -24.23 18.61 20.21
N ALA A 173 -23.30 18.20 21.07
CA ALA A 173 -23.53 17.29 22.18
C ALA A 173 -22.34 17.30 23.17
N ALA A 174 -22.56 16.78 24.37
CA ALA A 174 -21.46 16.54 25.32
C ALA A 174 -20.44 15.55 24.72
N PRO A 175 -19.13 15.71 25.01
CA PRO A 175 -18.56 16.73 25.90
C PRO A 175 -18.27 18.07 25.22
N PHE A 176 -18.41 18.17 23.88
CA PHE A 176 -17.94 19.32 23.09
C PHE A 176 -18.97 20.46 22.97
N GLY A 177 -20.21 20.26 23.43
CA GLY A 177 -21.27 21.26 23.25
C GLY A 177 -21.46 21.60 21.78
N THR A 178 -21.42 22.88 21.44
CA THR A 178 -21.58 23.37 20.06
C THR A 178 -20.27 23.62 19.32
N LYS A 179 -19.12 23.25 19.91
CA LYS A 179 -17.77 23.50 19.35
C LYS A 179 -17.63 23.12 17.86
N PHE A 180 -18.19 21.98 17.47
CA PHE A 180 -18.03 21.43 16.12
C PHE A 180 -19.25 21.63 15.20
N VAL A 181 -20.25 22.38 15.63
CA VAL A 181 -21.43 22.66 14.78
C VAL A 181 -21.00 23.41 13.51
N GLY A 182 -21.29 22.81 12.35
CA GLY A 182 -20.90 23.31 11.04
C GLY A 182 -19.38 23.24 10.74
N LYS A 183 -18.61 22.48 11.52
CA LYS A 183 -17.14 22.40 11.39
C LYS A 183 -16.62 21.07 10.84
N VAL A 184 -17.48 20.09 10.59
CA VAL A 184 -17.12 18.72 10.22
C VAL A 184 -17.62 18.38 8.83
N ASN A 185 -16.75 17.92 7.94
CA ASN A 185 -17.10 17.51 6.59
C ASN A 185 -17.16 15.97 6.47
N LEU A 186 -18.34 15.40 6.71
CA LEU A 186 -18.58 13.97 6.59
C LEU A 186 -18.78 13.48 5.13
N GLN A 187 -18.67 14.39 4.15
CA GLN A 187 -18.57 14.05 2.73
C GLN A 187 -17.11 13.83 2.28
N ARG A 188 -16.16 13.93 3.22
CA ARG A 188 -14.73 13.67 3.01
C ARG A 188 -14.20 12.89 4.21
N VAL A 189 -14.41 11.56 4.18
CA VAL A 189 -14.02 10.64 5.25
C VAL A 189 -12.91 9.71 4.78
N GLY A 190 -11.89 9.54 5.62
CA GLY A 190 -10.88 8.49 5.50
C GLY A 190 -10.91 7.55 6.70
N THR A 191 -10.54 6.30 6.49
CA THR A 191 -10.40 5.32 7.58
C THR A 191 -9.05 4.62 7.52
N MET A 192 -8.40 4.44 8.65
CA MET A 192 -7.20 3.60 8.80
C MET A 192 -7.45 2.58 9.89
N GLY A 193 -7.04 1.34 9.64
CA GLY A 193 -7.12 0.30 10.67
C GLY A 193 -5.87 -0.57 10.70
N HIS A 194 -5.43 -0.96 11.90
CA HIS A 194 -4.26 -1.80 12.09
C HIS A 194 -4.67 -3.24 12.44
N SER A 195 -4.03 -4.25 11.84
CA SER A 195 -4.29 -5.66 12.18
C SER A 195 -5.77 -6.05 11.96
N ARG A 196 -6.47 -6.57 12.96
CA ARG A 196 -7.92 -6.79 12.93
C ARG A 196 -8.72 -5.49 12.69
N GLY A 197 -8.18 -4.35 13.10
CA GLY A 197 -8.75 -3.05 12.74
C GLY A 197 -8.65 -2.77 11.25
N GLY A 198 -7.62 -3.30 10.56
CA GLY A 198 -7.44 -3.16 9.11
C GLY A 198 -8.57 -3.83 8.31
N GLU A 199 -8.90 -5.09 8.60
CA GLU A 199 -10.09 -5.70 8.03
C GLU A 199 -11.38 -4.99 8.50
N GLY A 200 -11.39 -4.53 9.78
CA GLY A 200 -12.52 -3.80 10.37
C GLY A 200 -12.90 -2.55 9.60
N VAL A 201 -11.93 -1.75 9.09
CA VAL A 201 -12.23 -0.55 8.29
C VAL A 201 -12.66 -0.87 6.87
N VAL A 202 -12.17 -1.96 6.26
CA VAL A 202 -12.69 -2.44 4.98
C VAL A 202 -14.14 -2.95 5.15
N LYS A 203 -14.40 -3.70 6.22
CA LYS A 203 -15.76 -4.13 6.56
C LYS A 203 -16.68 -2.95 6.86
N HIS A 204 -16.16 -1.88 7.50
CA HIS A 204 -16.91 -0.63 7.70
C HIS A 204 -17.28 0.02 6.36
N TYR A 205 -16.37 0.09 5.40
CA TYR A 205 -16.69 0.62 4.07
C TYR A 205 -17.87 -0.14 3.44
N VAL A 206 -17.84 -1.47 3.47
CA VAL A 206 -18.94 -2.33 2.97
C VAL A 206 -20.23 -2.08 3.76
N HIS A 207 -20.14 -1.99 5.09
CA HIS A 207 -21.29 -1.71 5.96
C HIS A 207 -21.90 -0.34 5.69
N ASN A 208 -21.09 0.73 5.60
CA ASN A 208 -21.55 2.08 5.26
C ASN A 208 -22.24 2.10 3.88
N THR A 209 -21.72 1.36 2.90
CA THR A 209 -22.35 1.22 1.58
C THR A 209 -23.71 0.52 1.68
N SER A 210 -23.84 -0.53 2.51
CA SER A 210 -25.11 -1.23 2.72
C SER A 210 -26.19 -0.37 3.39
N LEU A 211 -25.77 0.68 4.10
CA LEU A 211 -26.65 1.70 4.70
C LEU A 211 -27.00 2.85 3.74
N GLY A 212 -26.65 2.75 2.45
CA GLY A 212 -26.86 3.81 1.46
C GLY A 212 -25.79 4.92 1.51
N SER A 213 -24.63 4.63 2.05
CA SER A 213 -23.47 5.54 2.12
C SER A 213 -23.78 6.87 2.82
N PRO A 214 -24.27 6.87 4.06
CA PRO A 214 -24.57 8.11 4.79
C PRO A 214 -23.34 9.01 4.95
N TYR A 215 -22.14 8.43 4.91
CA TYR A 215 -20.87 9.12 4.93
C TYR A 215 -20.08 8.78 3.66
N ASN A 216 -19.45 9.78 3.04
CA ASN A 216 -18.65 9.56 1.84
C ASN A 216 -17.21 9.13 2.25
N VAL A 217 -17.03 7.82 2.44
CA VAL A 217 -15.72 7.21 2.75
C VAL A 217 -14.92 7.10 1.45
N ARG A 218 -13.99 8.04 1.24
CA ARG A 218 -13.17 8.14 0.02
C ARG A 218 -11.92 7.28 0.05
N ALA A 219 -11.39 7.03 1.25
CA ALA A 219 -10.08 6.44 1.47
C ALA A 219 -10.12 5.39 2.57
N VAL A 220 -9.62 4.19 2.28
CA VAL A 220 -9.55 3.05 3.22
C VAL A 220 -8.11 2.57 3.29
N PHE A 221 -7.52 2.59 4.49
CA PHE A 221 -6.11 2.26 4.69
C PHE A 221 -5.93 1.11 5.70
N PRO A 222 -5.91 -0.15 5.27
CA PRO A 222 -5.46 -1.28 6.09
C PRO A 222 -3.95 -1.23 6.36
N LEU A 223 -3.55 -1.22 7.63
CA LEU A 223 -2.17 -1.26 8.11
C LEU A 223 -1.88 -2.64 8.68
N ALA A 224 -0.94 -3.39 8.11
CA ALA A 224 -0.59 -4.75 8.54
C ALA A 224 -1.84 -5.63 8.81
N PRO A 225 -2.84 -5.66 7.91
CA PRO A 225 -4.15 -6.19 8.23
C PRO A 225 -4.19 -7.71 8.19
N VAL A 226 -5.06 -8.30 9.01
CA VAL A 226 -5.63 -9.63 8.72
C VAL A 226 -6.66 -9.52 7.60
N ASP A 227 -6.96 -10.64 6.93
CA ASP A 227 -8.06 -10.76 5.97
C ASP A 227 -8.78 -12.09 6.16
N PHE A 228 -9.63 -12.17 7.19
CA PHE A 228 -10.32 -13.41 7.54
C PHE A 228 -11.55 -13.66 6.68
N ASN A 229 -12.29 -12.62 6.31
CA ASN A 229 -13.61 -12.70 5.69
C ASN A 229 -13.64 -12.20 4.25
N ARG A 230 -12.52 -11.69 3.70
CA ARG A 230 -12.38 -11.21 2.32
C ARG A 230 -13.40 -10.12 1.93
N PRO A 231 -13.64 -9.07 2.75
CA PRO A 231 -14.44 -7.94 2.31
C PRO A 231 -13.70 -7.14 1.23
N VAL A 232 -14.45 -6.56 0.28
CA VAL A 232 -13.88 -5.82 -0.85
C VAL A 232 -14.37 -4.38 -0.86
N ALA A 233 -13.44 -3.42 -0.87
CA ALA A 233 -13.74 -1.99 -1.02
C ALA A 233 -13.70 -1.59 -2.50
N ASN A 234 -14.87 -1.62 -3.14
CA ASN A 234 -15.04 -1.17 -4.53
C ASN A 234 -15.21 0.34 -4.58
N ASN A 235 -14.74 0.99 -5.64
CA ASN A 235 -14.91 2.43 -5.92
C ASN A 235 -14.32 3.37 -4.86
N ALA A 236 -13.54 2.87 -3.89
CA ALA A 236 -12.80 3.68 -2.95
C ALA A 236 -11.30 3.59 -3.23
N ALA A 237 -10.56 4.65 -2.93
CA ALA A 237 -9.12 4.54 -2.84
C ALA A 237 -8.75 3.58 -1.70
N LEU A 238 -7.86 2.63 -1.98
CA LEU A 238 -7.40 1.61 -1.02
C LEU A 238 -5.88 1.59 -1.00
N SER A 239 -5.27 1.59 0.19
CA SER A 239 -3.83 1.39 0.34
C SER A 239 -3.52 0.46 1.50
N VAL A 240 -2.68 -0.54 1.27
CA VAL A 240 -2.33 -1.55 2.28
C VAL A 240 -0.84 -1.48 2.59
N ILE A 241 -0.46 -1.28 3.86
CA ILE A 241 0.93 -1.53 4.28
C ILE A 241 1.10 -3.01 4.63
N LEU A 242 2.13 -3.62 4.04
CA LEU A 242 2.53 -5.01 4.24
C LEU A 242 3.93 -5.05 4.86
N PRO A 243 4.06 -5.22 6.17
CA PRO A 243 5.35 -5.36 6.84
C PRO A 243 5.99 -6.70 6.47
N TYR A 244 7.20 -6.68 5.89
CA TYR A 244 7.84 -7.92 5.41
C TYR A 244 8.21 -8.88 6.55
N CYS A 245 8.60 -8.33 7.70
CA CYS A 245 8.96 -9.07 8.90
C CYS A 245 7.83 -9.13 9.93
N ASP A 246 6.57 -9.12 9.47
CA ASP A 246 5.39 -9.31 10.33
C ASP A 246 5.42 -10.69 10.96
N GLY A 247 5.44 -10.76 12.28
CA GLY A 247 5.46 -12.00 13.05
C GLY A 247 4.07 -12.42 13.55
N ASP A 248 3.09 -11.53 13.51
CA ASP A 248 1.68 -11.82 13.86
C ASP A 248 0.89 -12.20 12.60
N VAL A 249 0.78 -11.33 11.61
CA VAL A 249 0.19 -11.65 10.29
C VAL A 249 1.30 -12.08 9.36
N ASN A 250 1.96 -13.17 9.72
CA ASN A 250 3.21 -13.63 9.12
C ASN A 250 3.10 -14.13 7.67
N ASP A 251 1.88 -14.32 7.18
CA ASP A 251 1.57 -14.67 5.79
C ASP A 251 1.27 -13.43 4.91
N ASN A 252 1.25 -12.22 5.48
CA ASN A 252 0.89 -10.97 4.79
C ASN A 252 -0.44 -11.06 4.01
N GLN A 253 -1.42 -11.82 4.52
CA GLN A 253 -2.72 -12.04 3.86
C GLN A 253 -3.46 -10.74 3.51
N GLY A 254 -3.10 -9.63 4.14
CA GLY A 254 -3.65 -8.30 3.80
C GLY A 254 -3.45 -7.88 2.34
N VAL A 255 -2.55 -8.55 1.58
CA VAL A 255 -2.42 -8.31 0.13
C VAL A 255 -3.70 -8.64 -0.64
N HIS A 256 -4.55 -9.52 -0.10
CA HIS A 256 -5.83 -9.86 -0.71
C HIS A 256 -6.77 -8.66 -0.88
N PHE A 257 -6.73 -7.65 -0.01
CA PHE A 257 -7.53 -6.44 -0.19
C PHE A 257 -7.21 -5.74 -1.50
N PHE A 258 -5.93 -5.69 -1.87
CA PHE A 258 -5.49 -5.18 -3.15
C PHE A 258 -5.88 -6.14 -4.29
N ASP A 259 -5.56 -7.42 -4.15
CA ASP A 259 -5.78 -8.42 -5.21
C ASP A 259 -7.27 -8.56 -5.57
N ASP A 260 -8.15 -8.65 -4.58
CA ASP A 260 -9.58 -8.79 -4.78
C ASP A 260 -10.23 -7.53 -5.36
N ALA A 261 -9.78 -6.33 -4.93
CA ALA A 261 -10.42 -5.09 -5.34
C ALA A 261 -10.07 -4.68 -6.78
N ARG A 262 -8.97 -5.19 -7.38
CA ARG A 262 -8.52 -4.74 -8.71
C ARG A 262 -9.54 -4.93 -9.82
N TYR A 263 -10.23 -6.05 -9.82
CA TYR A 263 -11.14 -6.45 -10.91
C TYR A 263 -12.50 -6.93 -10.43
N ASN A 264 -12.84 -6.74 -9.15
CA ASN A 264 -14.14 -7.16 -8.59
C ASN A 264 -15.31 -6.43 -9.26
N VAL A 265 -15.11 -5.16 -9.62
CA VAL A 265 -16.06 -4.36 -10.39
C VAL A 265 -15.35 -3.82 -11.62
N ALA A 266 -15.93 -4.05 -12.82
CA ALA A 266 -15.29 -3.66 -14.08
C ALA A 266 -15.09 -2.13 -14.22
N SER A 267 -15.96 -1.33 -13.61
CA SER A 267 -15.94 0.13 -13.61
C SER A 267 -15.39 0.72 -12.31
N ASP A 268 -14.54 0.02 -11.57
CA ASP A 268 -13.98 0.53 -10.31
C ASP A 268 -13.14 1.79 -10.56
N THR A 269 -13.58 2.90 -9.98
CA THR A 269 -12.92 4.21 -10.06
C THR A 269 -11.92 4.48 -8.94
N GLY A 270 -11.79 3.56 -7.97
CA GLY A 270 -10.85 3.68 -6.86
C GLY A 270 -9.45 3.20 -7.22
N ALA A 271 -8.44 4.01 -6.99
CA ALA A 271 -7.04 3.58 -7.07
C ALA A 271 -6.70 2.57 -5.96
N LYS A 272 -5.88 1.56 -6.26
CA LYS A 272 -5.44 0.56 -5.28
C LYS A 272 -3.93 0.60 -5.14
N HIS A 273 -3.45 0.51 -3.90
CA HIS A 273 -2.02 0.57 -3.58
C HIS A 273 -1.62 -0.53 -2.59
N THR A 274 -0.38 -1.01 -2.70
CA THR A 274 0.30 -1.70 -1.60
C THR A 274 1.65 -1.04 -1.34
N ILE A 275 2.05 -1.05 -0.09
CA ILE A 275 3.37 -0.57 0.35
C ILE A 275 4.00 -1.71 1.14
N GLN A 276 4.90 -2.44 0.51
CA GLN A 276 5.68 -3.48 1.16
C GLN A 276 6.86 -2.82 1.87
N VAL A 277 6.92 -2.91 3.19
CA VAL A 277 7.97 -2.28 4.00
C VAL A 277 8.95 -3.34 4.48
N MET A 278 10.14 -3.35 3.91
CA MET A 278 11.19 -4.31 4.23
C MET A 278 11.72 -4.06 5.65
N GLY A 279 11.89 -5.12 6.43
CA GLY A 279 12.39 -5.03 7.80
C GLY A 279 11.38 -4.52 8.85
N ALA A 280 10.16 -4.15 8.46
CA ALA A 280 9.09 -3.78 9.40
C ALA A 280 8.42 -5.01 10.00
N ASN A 281 8.06 -4.95 11.29
CA ASN A 281 7.25 -5.94 12.00
C ASN A 281 5.80 -5.48 12.17
N HIS A 282 4.96 -6.29 12.84
CA HIS A 282 3.56 -5.98 13.08
C HIS A 282 3.38 -4.78 14.03
N ASN A 283 3.96 -4.86 15.22
CA ASN A 283 3.58 -4.05 16.38
C ASN A 283 4.10 -2.62 16.38
N TYR A 284 5.27 -2.34 15.79
CA TYR A 284 5.99 -1.08 16.02
C TYR A 284 5.39 0.16 15.35
N TYR A 285 4.34 0.01 14.56
CA TYR A 285 3.51 1.13 14.10
C TYR A 285 2.69 1.77 15.21
N ASN A 286 2.38 1.02 16.27
CA ASN A 286 1.64 1.51 17.43
C ASN A 286 2.59 1.75 18.60
N THR A 287 2.65 2.98 19.12
CA THR A 287 3.57 3.35 20.22
C THR A 287 3.23 2.61 21.52
N ILE A 288 1.95 2.28 21.74
CA ILE A 288 1.50 1.54 22.93
C ILE A 288 1.92 0.06 22.87
N TRP A 289 2.14 -0.50 21.67
CA TRP A 289 2.58 -1.88 21.47
C TRP A 289 4.10 -2.03 21.33
N THR A 290 4.81 -0.91 21.25
CA THR A 290 6.27 -0.90 21.09
C THR A 290 6.95 -1.10 22.45
N PRO A 291 7.87 -2.09 22.58
CA PRO A 291 8.64 -2.29 23.82
C PRO A 291 9.36 -1.03 24.29
N GLY A 292 9.26 -0.76 25.60
CA GLY A 292 9.90 0.40 26.23
C GLY A 292 9.11 1.72 26.14
N LEU A 293 8.05 1.80 25.32
CA LEU A 293 7.20 3.01 25.24
C LEU A 293 5.92 2.93 26.06
N PHE A 294 5.51 1.73 26.46
CA PHE A 294 4.37 1.50 27.33
C PHE A 294 4.69 0.38 28.35
N PRO A 295 4.16 0.41 29.59
CA PRO A 295 4.57 -0.51 30.66
C PRO A 295 4.09 -1.95 30.49
N ALA A 296 3.07 -2.21 29.68
CA ALA A 296 2.46 -3.53 29.57
C ALA A 296 1.89 -3.82 28.19
N GLY A 297 1.84 -5.12 27.83
CA GLY A 297 1.25 -5.58 26.58
C GLY A 297 2.06 -5.23 25.33
N THR A 298 3.36 -5.04 25.46
CA THR A 298 4.27 -4.69 24.36
C THR A 298 5.15 -5.87 23.97
N ALA A 299 5.40 -6.05 22.69
CA ALA A 299 6.23 -7.16 22.19
C ALA A 299 6.88 -6.86 20.85
N ASP A 300 8.03 -7.49 20.62
CA ASP A 300 8.52 -7.74 19.29
C ASP A 300 7.83 -9.00 18.74
N ASP A 301 6.87 -8.81 17.84
CA ASP A 301 6.04 -9.89 17.31
C ASP A 301 6.84 -10.94 16.54
N TRP A 302 7.94 -10.59 15.89
CA TRP A 302 8.80 -11.56 15.20
C TRP A 302 9.33 -12.65 16.15
N GLY A 303 9.52 -12.34 17.41
CA GLY A 303 9.97 -13.30 18.42
C GLY A 303 9.01 -14.47 18.64
N TYR A 304 7.75 -14.36 18.25
CA TYR A 304 6.76 -15.43 18.32
C TYR A 304 6.79 -16.39 17.14
N THR A 305 7.50 -16.07 16.08
CA THR A 305 7.60 -16.93 14.90
C THR A 305 8.74 -17.94 15.04
N THR A 306 8.66 -19.02 14.27
CA THR A 306 9.67 -20.10 14.21
C THR A 306 11.00 -19.63 13.63
N GLY A 307 11.31 -18.46 13.44
CA GLY A 307 12.60 -17.95 12.97
C GLY A 307 13.32 -17.16 14.03
N GLY A 308 12.61 -16.65 15.04
CA GLY A 308 13.19 -16.00 16.20
C GLY A 308 14.37 -15.07 15.87
N SER A 309 15.51 -15.33 16.49
CA SER A 309 16.72 -14.52 16.30
C SER A 309 17.56 -14.90 15.08
N THR A 310 17.34 -16.06 14.46
CA THR A 310 18.29 -16.67 13.51
C THR A 310 18.13 -16.22 12.06
N ASP A 311 16.98 -15.68 11.66
CA ASP A 311 16.80 -15.20 10.29
C ASP A 311 17.71 -13.99 10.00
N PRO A 312 18.49 -13.99 8.89
CA PRO A 312 19.46 -12.93 8.60
C PRO A 312 18.81 -11.59 8.23
N HIS A 313 17.52 -11.57 7.86
CA HIS A 313 16.80 -10.34 7.47
C HIS A 313 15.84 -9.89 8.55
N CYS A 314 14.95 -10.78 8.99
CA CYS A 314 13.86 -10.48 9.91
C CYS A 314 14.13 -10.87 11.37
N GLY A 315 15.20 -11.63 11.65
CA GLY A 315 15.52 -12.10 12.99
C GLY A 315 15.79 -10.97 13.99
N THR A 316 15.76 -11.31 15.28
CA THR A 316 16.01 -10.38 16.38
C THR A 316 17.50 -10.36 16.82
N GLY A 317 18.34 -11.20 16.19
CA GLY A 317 19.77 -11.26 16.46
C GLY A 317 20.55 -10.07 15.89
N ALA A 318 21.85 -10.01 16.19
CA ALA A 318 22.73 -9.00 15.63
C ALA A 318 22.84 -9.11 14.08
N ASN A 319 23.08 -8.01 13.41
CA ASN A 319 23.24 -7.90 11.95
C ASN A 319 21.98 -8.19 11.10
N ASN A 320 20.78 -8.21 11.69
CA ASN A 320 19.54 -8.25 10.94
C ASN A 320 19.33 -6.97 10.11
N LYS A 321 18.33 -6.98 9.23
CA LYS A 321 17.96 -5.84 8.36
C LYS A 321 16.64 -5.18 8.78
N ARG A 322 16.24 -5.37 10.02
CA ARG A 322 15.01 -4.80 10.56
C ARG A 322 15.11 -3.30 10.71
N LEU A 323 13.98 -2.65 10.54
CA LEU A 323 13.84 -1.22 10.87
C LEU A 323 13.82 -1.04 12.39
N THR A 324 14.38 0.06 12.86
CA THR A 324 14.08 0.55 14.21
C THR A 324 12.61 0.92 14.32
N ALA A 325 12.07 0.91 15.53
CA ALA A 325 10.68 1.31 15.76
C ALA A 325 10.39 2.75 15.27
N ALA A 326 11.37 3.65 15.33
CA ALA A 326 11.25 5.01 14.82
C ALA A 326 11.16 5.04 13.28
N GLN A 327 12.04 4.34 12.57
CA GLN A 327 12.00 4.21 11.11
C GLN A 327 10.69 3.57 10.64
N GLN A 328 10.24 2.51 11.32
CA GLN A 328 8.97 1.88 10.99
C GLN A 328 7.78 2.83 11.16
N ARG A 329 7.70 3.56 12.28
CA ARG A 329 6.69 4.62 12.46
C ARG A 329 6.80 5.71 11.40
N GLY A 330 8.01 6.05 10.99
CA GLY A 330 8.23 6.99 9.88
C GLY A 330 7.55 6.54 8.60
N THR A 331 7.63 5.25 8.22
CA THR A 331 6.92 4.74 7.03
C THR A 331 5.40 4.85 7.18
N GLY A 332 4.85 4.53 8.35
CA GLY A 332 3.43 4.71 8.65
C GLY A 332 3.01 6.18 8.56
N LEU A 333 3.76 7.09 9.19
CA LEU A 333 3.53 8.53 9.13
C LEU A 333 3.49 9.04 7.69
N ALA A 334 4.53 8.72 6.90
CA ALA A 334 4.69 9.19 5.53
C ALA A 334 3.53 8.73 4.63
N TYR A 335 3.26 7.43 4.59
CA TYR A 335 2.33 6.87 3.61
C TYR A 335 0.87 6.99 4.02
N ILE A 336 0.53 6.94 5.31
CA ILE A 336 -0.84 7.22 5.78
C ILE A 336 -1.16 8.70 5.55
N SER A 337 -0.23 9.61 5.87
CA SER A 337 -0.43 11.04 5.62
C SER A 337 -0.54 11.35 4.12
N ALA A 338 0.35 10.80 3.26
CA ALA A 338 0.27 10.97 1.81
C ALA A 338 -1.09 10.51 1.27
N PHE A 339 -1.55 9.34 1.70
CA PHE A 339 -2.79 8.75 1.22
C PHE A 339 -4.02 9.53 1.67
N MET A 340 -4.12 9.89 2.96
CA MET A 340 -5.25 10.67 3.47
C MET A 340 -5.26 12.07 2.87
N ARG A 341 -4.12 12.73 2.74
CA ARG A 341 -4.02 14.05 2.12
C ARG A 341 -4.37 14.01 0.63
N ALA A 342 -3.93 12.99 -0.11
CA ALA A 342 -4.30 12.84 -1.51
C ALA A 342 -5.81 12.57 -1.67
N TYR A 343 -6.34 11.51 -1.09
CA TYR A 343 -7.70 11.02 -1.41
C TYR A 343 -8.81 11.64 -0.56
N VAL A 344 -8.52 12.06 0.65
CA VAL A 344 -9.49 12.78 1.50
C VAL A 344 -9.30 14.29 1.35
N GLY A 345 -8.05 14.77 1.29
CA GLY A 345 -7.69 16.17 1.16
C GLY A 345 -7.79 16.74 -0.26
N GLY A 346 -7.62 15.90 -1.29
CA GLY A 346 -7.54 16.35 -2.68
C GLY A 346 -6.15 16.90 -3.06
N GLU A 347 -5.12 16.60 -2.28
CA GLU A 347 -3.75 17.09 -2.46
C GLU A 347 -2.97 16.20 -3.44
N SER A 348 -3.12 16.44 -4.74
CA SER A 348 -2.58 15.61 -5.83
C SER A 348 -1.06 15.50 -5.85
N GLN A 349 -0.32 16.44 -5.26
CA GLN A 349 1.14 16.43 -5.19
C GLN A 349 1.70 15.19 -4.46
N PHE A 350 0.91 14.49 -3.65
CA PHE A 350 1.33 13.28 -2.95
C PHE A 350 1.14 11.98 -3.74
N LEU A 351 0.47 12.03 -4.90
CA LEU A 351 0.21 10.84 -5.70
C LEU A 351 1.49 10.16 -6.18
N ALA A 352 2.53 10.91 -6.50
CA ALA A 352 3.81 10.36 -6.96
C ALA A 352 4.44 9.39 -5.94
N TYR A 353 4.24 9.61 -4.63
CA TYR A 353 4.67 8.66 -3.61
C TYR A 353 3.84 7.36 -3.59
N LEU A 354 2.55 7.47 -3.95
CA LEU A 354 1.60 6.36 -3.94
C LEU A 354 1.61 5.53 -5.23
N THR A 355 2.14 6.10 -6.32
CA THR A 355 2.35 5.40 -7.60
C THR A 355 3.75 4.81 -7.76
N GLY A 356 4.67 5.14 -6.84
CA GLY A 356 6.07 4.72 -6.91
C GLY A 356 6.92 5.53 -7.90
N GLU A 357 6.40 6.67 -8.40
CA GLU A 357 7.14 7.58 -9.29
C GLU A 357 8.16 8.43 -8.54
N ALA A 358 7.84 8.80 -7.29
CA ALA A 358 8.78 9.51 -6.42
C ALA A 358 9.48 8.56 -5.45
N ALA A 359 10.73 8.87 -5.12
CA ALA A 359 11.44 8.21 -4.03
C ALA A 359 10.67 8.41 -2.71
N PRO A 360 10.79 7.48 -1.74
CA PRO A 360 10.12 7.62 -0.44
C PRO A 360 10.38 8.98 0.20
N PRO A 361 9.36 9.62 0.81
CA PRO A 361 9.53 10.95 1.41
C PRO A 361 10.46 10.89 2.62
N PRO A 362 11.10 12.01 3.00
CA PRO A 362 12.03 12.05 4.13
C PRO A 362 11.46 11.52 5.45
N SER A 363 10.18 11.78 5.72
CA SER A 363 9.49 11.27 6.92
C SER A 363 9.40 9.75 6.99
N ALA A 364 9.53 9.02 5.88
CA ALA A 364 9.58 7.56 5.87
C ALA A 364 10.83 7.00 6.56
N GLN A 365 11.93 7.78 6.63
CA GLN A 365 13.20 7.43 7.27
C GLN A 365 13.85 6.13 6.73
N THR A 366 13.37 5.62 5.61
CA THR A 366 13.92 4.47 4.90
C THR A 366 13.54 4.54 3.43
N THR A 367 14.39 3.99 2.58
CA THR A 367 14.10 3.77 1.15
C THR A 367 13.85 2.29 0.84
N ASN A 368 13.95 1.42 1.85
CA ASN A 368 13.80 -0.02 1.67
C ASN A 368 12.33 -0.44 1.74
N LEU A 369 11.58 -0.03 0.72
CA LEU A 369 10.17 -0.36 0.54
C LEU A 369 9.81 -0.41 -0.94
N HIS A 370 8.71 -1.08 -1.27
CA HIS A 370 8.19 -1.20 -2.62
C HIS A 370 6.73 -0.75 -2.65
N VAL A 371 6.44 0.16 -3.57
CA VAL A 371 5.08 0.66 -3.81
C VAL A 371 4.50 -0.02 -5.02
N SER A 372 3.31 -0.58 -4.90
CA SER A 372 2.54 -1.09 -6.03
C SER A 372 1.28 -0.25 -6.22
N TYR A 373 0.94 -0.03 -7.48
CA TYR A 373 -0.20 0.77 -7.89
C TYR A 373 -1.00 0.07 -8.97
N HIS A 374 -2.31 0.06 -8.80
CA HIS A 374 -3.29 -0.36 -9.81
C HIS A 374 -4.23 0.81 -10.08
N ALA A 375 -4.24 1.28 -11.32
CA ALA A 375 -4.99 2.45 -11.73
C ALA A 375 -6.51 2.18 -11.73
N PRO A 376 -7.35 3.21 -11.55
CA PRO A 376 -8.78 3.16 -11.84
C PRO A 376 -9.09 2.64 -13.25
N SER A 377 -10.28 2.10 -13.44
CA SER A 377 -10.68 1.47 -14.72
C SER A 377 -10.64 2.43 -15.92
N ASP A 378 -10.93 3.70 -15.69
CA ASP A 378 -10.89 4.78 -16.70
C ASP A 378 -9.48 5.34 -16.95
N ALA A 379 -8.53 5.01 -16.08
CA ALA A 379 -7.14 5.44 -16.17
C ALA A 379 -6.18 4.33 -16.62
N ARG A 380 -6.68 3.17 -17.08
CA ARG A 380 -5.84 2.05 -17.55
C ARG A 380 -6.42 1.34 -18.76
N ARG A 381 -5.54 0.65 -19.47
CA ARG A 381 -5.86 -0.35 -20.51
C ARG A 381 -5.15 -1.65 -20.16
N ASP A 382 -5.91 -2.64 -19.71
CA ASP A 382 -5.38 -3.96 -19.35
C ASP A 382 -4.97 -4.71 -20.62
N VAL A 383 -3.68 -4.89 -20.84
CA VAL A 383 -3.15 -5.69 -21.95
C VAL A 383 -3.34 -7.17 -21.66
N ASN A 384 -2.87 -7.63 -20.49
CA ASN A 384 -3.06 -9.01 -20.07
C ASN A 384 -3.13 -9.13 -18.55
N ARG A 385 -4.30 -9.52 -18.05
CA ARG A 385 -4.55 -9.68 -16.60
C ARG A 385 -3.93 -10.94 -16.02
N LEU A 386 -3.66 -11.96 -16.85
CA LEU A 386 -3.11 -13.26 -16.43
C LEU A 386 -3.95 -13.97 -15.36
N LEU A 387 -5.28 -13.90 -15.48
CA LEU A 387 -6.23 -14.48 -14.52
C LEU A 387 -6.74 -15.87 -14.92
N THR A 388 -6.79 -16.18 -16.22
CA THR A 388 -7.33 -17.42 -16.77
C THR A 388 -6.36 -18.05 -17.75
N SER A 389 -6.45 -19.37 -17.97
CA SER A 389 -5.61 -20.10 -18.91
C SER A 389 -5.71 -19.56 -20.36
N THR A 390 -6.84 -18.99 -20.75
CA THR A 390 -7.01 -18.30 -22.03
C THR A 390 -5.97 -17.20 -22.22
N ASN A 391 -5.54 -16.54 -21.14
CA ASN A 391 -4.56 -15.45 -21.19
C ASN A 391 -3.14 -15.92 -21.57
N LEU A 392 -2.90 -17.22 -21.67
CA LEU A 392 -1.63 -17.78 -22.19
C LEU A 392 -1.60 -17.86 -23.71
N THR A 393 -2.72 -17.71 -24.41
CA THR A 393 -2.83 -17.76 -25.89
C THR A 393 -3.48 -16.49 -26.47
N THR A 394 -4.39 -15.89 -25.69
CA THR A 394 -5.12 -14.67 -26.09
C THR A 394 -5.16 -13.72 -24.90
N ASN A 395 -4.57 -12.54 -25.02
CA ASN A 395 -4.53 -11.56 -23.94
C ASN A 395 -5.91 -10.93 -23.68
N THR A 396 -6.01 -10.10 -22.64
CA THR A 396 -7.27 -9.48 -22.22
C THR A 396 -7.88 -8.57 -23.31
N LEU A 397 -7.06 -8.01 -24.20
CA LEU A 397 -7.50 -7.19 -25.34
C LEU A 397 -7.97 -8.01 -26.54
N GLY A 398 -7.82 -9.34 -26.52
CA GLY A 398 -8.14 -10.24 -27.63
C GLY A 398 -6.98 -10.41 -28.65
N GLY A 399 -5.82 -9.84 -28.38
CA GLY A 399 -4.60 -10.07 -29.17
C GLY A 399 -3.94 -11.42 -28.83
N ALA A 400 -3.14 -11.95 -29.76
CA ALA A 400 -2.40 -13.19 -29.51
C ALA A 400 -1.34 -13.00 -28.41
N THR A 401 -1.07 -14.07 -27.67
CA THR A 401 0.13 -14.18 -26.84
C THR A 401 1.02 -15.29 -27.36
N THR A 402 2.31 -15.05 -27.42
CA THR A 402 3.31 -16.01 -27.87
C THR A 402 4.48 -16.05 -26.90
N GLN A 403 5.09 -17.21 -26.76
CA GLN A 403 6.30 -17.40 -25.97
C GLN A 403 7.33 -18.23 -26.72
N VAL A 404 8.61 -17.94 -26.49
CA VAL A 404 9.73 -18.71 -27.01
C VAL A 404 10.73 -18.96 -25.89
N GLY A 405 11.13 -20.21 -25.71
CA GLY A 405 12.19 -20.57 -24.75
C GLY A 405 11.80 -20.52 -23.27
N LEU A 406 10.52 -20.41 -22.94
CA LEU A 406 10.04 -20.35 -21.55
C LEU A 406 9.55 -21.73 -21.08
N THR A 407 10.07 -22.20 -19.95
CA THR A 407 9.66 -23.42 -19.26
C THR A 407 9.98 -23.32 -17.76
N PRO A 408 8.98 -23.34 -16.85
CA PRO A 408 7.55 -23.37 -17.13
C PRO A 408 7.03 -22.11 -17.80
N HIS A 409 5.83 -22.18 -18.36
CA HIS A 409 5.02 -21.06 -18.80
C HIS A 409 3.55 -21.44 -18.60
N ASP A 410 3.09 -21.28 -17.37
CA ASP A 410 1.76 -21.67 -16.92
C ASP A 410 1.21 -20.69 -15.88
N LEU A 411 -0.09 -20.77 -15.59
CA LEU A 411 -0.67 -20.04 -14.47
C LEU A 411 -0.61 -20.89 -13.21
N CYS A 412 -0.41 -20.23 -12.08
CA CYS A 412 -0.48 -20.81 -10.73
C CYS A 412 -1.31 -19.92 -9.80
N GLY A 413 -1.74 -20.44 -8.66
CA GLY A 413 -2.70 -19.77 -7.79
C GLY A 413 -4.10 -19.76 -8.41
N GLY A 414 -5.03 -18.98 -7.87
CA GLY A 414 -6.38 -18.84 -8.43
C GLY A 414 -7.21 -20.10 -8.44
N ASP A 415 -8.16 -20.17 -9.37
CA ASP A 415 -9.09 -21.30 -9.50
C ASP A 415 -8.54 -22.42 -10.39
N SER A 416 -9.01 -23.68 -10.14
CA SER A 416 -8.73 -24.84 -10.97
C SER A 416 -9.01 -24.56 -12.47
N PRO A 417 -8.23 -25.16 -13.41
CA PRO A 417 -7.36 -26.31 -13.26
C PRO A 417 -5.87 -26.02 -12.98
N GLN A 418 -5.53 -24.82 -12.58
CA GLN A 418 -4.15 -24.39 -12.37
C GLN A 418 -3.56 -24.98 -11.07
N PRO A 419 -2.22 -25.08 -10.94
CA PRO A 419 -1.61 -25.38 -9.67
C PRO A 419 -2.06 -24.36 -8.61
N GLN A 420 -2.59 -24.84 -7.47
CA GLN A 420 -3.06 -23.96 -6.39
C GLN A 420 -1.93 -23.13 -5.76
N HIS A 421 -0.68 -23.60 -5.89
CA HIS A 421 0.51 -23.00 -5.32
C HIS A 421 1.49 -22.59 -6.41
N CYS A 422 2.00 -21.36 -6.31
CA CYS A 422 3.02 -20.87 -7.23
C CYS A 422 4.43 -21.34 -6.85
N LEU A 423 4.65 -21.64 -5.58
CA LEU A 423 5.86 -22.30 -5.08
C LEU A 423 5.64 -23.81 -4.95
N PRO A 424 6.72 -24.63 -4.92
CA PRO A 424 6.62 -26.02 -4.61
C PRO A 424 5.90 -26.29 -3.27
N THR A 425 5.17 -27.39 -3.16
CA THR A 425 4.42 -27.77 -1.95
C THR A 425 5.32 -28.04 -0.72
N THR A 426 6.62 -28.19 -0.93
CA THR A 426 7.63 -28.23 0.13
C THR A 426 7.86 -26.88 0.82
N GLN A 427 7.44 -25.77 0.19
CA GLN A 427 7.48 -24.46 0.79
C GLN A 427 6.23 -24.22 1.63
N ALA A 428 6.41 -23.54 2.77
CA ALA A 428 5.29 -23.10 3.60
C ALA A 428 4.36 -22.16 2.83
N THR A 429 3.04 -22.30 3.02
CA THR A 429 2.03 -21.46 2.36
C THR A 429 2.21 -19.97 2.72
N THR A 430 2.70 -19.66 3.92
CA THR A 430 3.01 -18.31 4.38
C THR A 430 4.06 -17.59 3.52
N ARG A 431 4.82 -18.31 2.69
CA ARG A 431 5.81 -17.75 1.76
C ARG A 431 5.21 -17.30 0.43
N GLN A 432 3.91 -17.53 0.22
CA GLN A 432 3.19 -17.13 -0.99
C GLN A 432 1.87 -16.41 -0.64
N PRO A 433 1.94 -15.22 -0.06
CA PRO A 433 0.80 -14.50 0.53
C PRO A 433 -0.39 -14.28 -0.40
N HIS A 434 -0.17 -14.18 -1.71
CA HIS A 434 -1.24 -14.03 -2.70
C HIS A 434 -2.15 -15.25 -2.81
N THR A 435 -1.73 -16.42 -2.33
CA THR A 435 -2.46 -17.69 -2.45
C THR A 435 -2.82 -18.31 -1.10
N VAL A 436 -2.56 -17.61 0.00
CA VAL A 436 -2.95 -18.04 1.36
C VAL A 436 -4.47 -18.06 1.47
N PRO A 437 -5.09 -19.15 1.95
CA PRO A 437 -6.52 -19.15 2.19
C PRO A 437 -6.87 -18.27 3.40
N SER A 438 -7.98 -17.56 3.32
CA SER A 438 -8.50 -16.76 4.44
C SER A 438 -9.22 -17.64 5.46
N ALA A 439 -9.09 -17.31 6.74
CA ALA A 439 -9.56 -18.16 7.84
C ALA A 439 -11.07 -18.44 7.83
N ARG A 440 -11.89 -17.53 7.31
CA ARG A 440 -13.35 -17.62 7.26
C ARG A 440 -13.92 -17.67 5.83
N ALA A 441 -13.15 -17.28 4.83
CA ALA A 441 -13.54 -17.32 3.42
C ALA A 441 -12.69 -18.35 2.66
N THR A 442 -12.68 -19.58 3.14
CA THR A 442 -11.83 -20.68 2.65
C THR A 442 -12.12 -21.10 1.19
N THR A 443 -13.27 -20.75 0.67
CA THR A 443 -13.66 -21.01 -0.74
C THR A 443 -13.16 -19.96 -1.70
N LYS A 444 -12.80 -18.75 -1.21
CA LYS A 444 -12.19 -17.74 -2.07
C LYS A 444 -10.73 -18.09 -2.35
N ARG A 445 -10.43 -18.21 -3.63
CA ARG A 445 -9.08 -18.51 -4.11
C ARG A 445 -8.18 -17.28 -4.05
N GLY A 446 -6.88 -17.51 -4.09
CA GLY A 446 -5.88 -16.47 -4.21
C GLY A 446 -5.70 -15.94 -5.62
N LEU A 447 -4.77 -15.00 -5.79
CA LEU A 447 -4.43 -14.42 -7.09
C LEU A 447 -3.88 -15.47 -8.05
N SER A 448 -4.41 -15.49 -9.28
CA SER A 448 -3.79 -16.19 -10.41
C SER A 448 -2.59 -15.40 -10.94
N GLN A 449 -1.47 -16.08 -11.22
CA GLN A 449 -0.20 -15.48 -11.64
C GLN A 449 0.43 -16.32 -12.74
N LEU A 450 1.08 -15.68 -13.72
CA LEU A 450 1.95 -16.37 -14.67
C LEU A 450 3.23 -16.80 -13.94
N ARG A 451 3.49 -18.11 -13.94
CA ARG A 451 4.78 -18.70 -13.56
C ARG A 451 5.59 -18.93 -14.83
N THR A 452 6.76 -18.31 -14.91
CA THR A 452 7.61 -18.41 -16.08
C THR A 452 9.08 -18.59 -15.69
N GLY A 453 9.84 -19.33 -16.51
CA GLY A 453 11.27 -19.55 -16.30
C GLY A 453 12.00 -19.77 -17.62
N TRP A 454 13.29 -19.47 -17.62
CA TRP A 454 14.16 -19.60 -18.81
C TRP A 454 15.55 -20.10 -18.42
N SER A 455 16.26 -20.71 -19.40
CA SER A 455 17.65 -21.16 -19.28
C SER A 455 18.49 -20.75 -20.50
N ALA A 456 17.96 -19.87 -21.34
CA ALA A 456 18.59 -19.22 -22.49
C ALA A 456 17.77 -17.98 -22.83
N LEU A 457 18.15 -17.22 -23.87
CA LEU A 457 17.34 -16.14 -24.40
C LEU A 457 15.90 -16.62 -24.62
N ALA A 458 14.95 -15.93 -24.01
CA ALA A 458 13.53 -16.27 -24.09
C ALA A 458 12.67 -14.99 -24.24
N THR A 459 11.45 -15.16 -24.75
CA THR A 459 10.52 -14.04 -24.93
C THR A 459 9.08 -14.43 -24.56
N TYR A 460 8.34 -13.41 -24.09
CA TYR A 460 6.89 -13.45 -23.92
C TYR A 460 6.28 -12.20 -24.55
N THR A 461 5.45 -12.38 -25.58
CA THR A 461 4.89 -11.29 -26.39
C THR A 461 3.38 -11.24 -26.25
N ASN A 462 2.83 -10.04 -26.11
CA ASN A 462 1.42 -9.73 -26.15
C ASN A 462 1.14 -8.79 -27.34
N ASP A 463 0.37 -9.25 -28.32
CA ASP A 463 -0.03 -8.45 -29.48
C ASP A 463 -1.20 -7.51 -29.10
N LEU A 464 -1.17 -6.29 -29.63
CA LEU A 464 -2.24 -5.32 -29.45
C LEU A 464 -3.15 -5.32 -30.70
N PRO A 465 -4.45 -5.66 -30.56
CA PRO A 465 -5.39 -5.58 -31.67
C PRO A 465 -5.61 -4.13 -32.11
N LEU A 466 -6.08 -3.93 -33.35
CA LEU A 466 -6.16 -2.63 -34.03
C LEU A 466 -6.77 -1.51 -33.16
N GLY A 467 -7.86 -1.76 -32.48
CA GLY A 467 -8.55 -0.78 -31.62
C GLY A 467 -7.82 -0.42 -30.32
N SER A 468 -6.68 -1.08 -30.02
CA SER A 468 -5.94 -0.91 -28.75
C SER A 468 -4.50 -0.45 -28.94
N ARG A 469 -4.09 -0.06 -30.14
CA ARG A 469 -2.70 0.24 -30.51
C ARG A 469 -2.23 1.63 -30.13
N ASP A 470 -3.14 2.59 -30.05
CA ASP A 470 -2.79 3.94 -29.59
C ASP A 470 -2.64 3.94 -28.06
N VAL A 471 -1.39 4.06 -27.62
CA VAL A 471 -1.01 4.14 -26.20
C VAL A 471 -0.43 5.51 -25.84
N SER A 472 -0.48 6.48 -26.75
CA SER A 472 0.10 7.82 -26.59
C SER A 472 -0.55 8.63 -25.44
N GLY A 473 -1.79 8.31 -25.08
CA GLY A 473 -2.52 8.94 -23.97
C GLY A 473 -2.17 8.38 -22.58
N PHE A 474 -1.31 7.36 -22.47
CA PHE A 474 -0.89 6.78 -21.20
C PHE A 474 0.47 7.28 -20.76
N GLN A 475 0.67 7.33 -19.43
CA GLN A 475 1.93 7.77 -18.83
C GLN A 475 2.95 6.65 -18.73
N ALA A 476 2.51 5.41 -18.51
CA ALA A 476 3.41 4.29 -18.29
C ALA A 476 2.83 2.95 -18.76
N LEU A 477 3.73 2.02 -19.11
CA LEU A 477 3.48 0.58 -19.11
C LEU A 477 3.75 0.04 -17.71
N THR A 478 2.82 -0.76 -17.18
CA THR A 478 2.90 -1.33 -15.84
C THR A 478 2.68 -2.83 -15.86
N PHE A 479 3.30 -3.53 -14.92
CA PHE A 479 3.02 -4.95 -14.61
C PHE A 479 3.48 -5.25 -13.19
N ARG A 480 2.97 -6.35 -12.61
CA ARG A 480 3.42 -6.81 -11.28
C ARG A 480 4.32 -8.02 -11.43
N VAL A 481 5.38 -8.07 -10.65
CA VAL A 481 6.37 -9.14 -10.74
C VAL A 481 7.04 -9.44 -9.40
N SER A 482 7.45 -10.68 -9.21
CA SER A 482 8.37 -11.11 -8.14
C SER A 482 9.31 -12.19 -8.65
N VAL A 483 10.52 -12.22 -8.11
CA VAL A 483 11.46 -13.33 -8.33
C VAL A 483 10.93 -14.57 -7.60
N ASN A 484 10.83 -15.70 -8.30
CA ASN A 484 10.49 -16.98 -7.70
C ASN A 484 11.72 -17.57 -6.99
N PHE A 485 11.90 -17.26 -5.73
CA PHE A 485 13.07 -17.66 -4.95
C PHE A 485 13.21 -19.20 -4.81
N ALA A 486 12.12 -19.95 -4.96
CA ALA A 486 12.12 -21.40 -4.84
C ALA A 486 12.56 -22.13 -6.13
N ASP A 487 12.75 -21.39 -7.22
CA ASP A 487 13.24 -21.95 -8.48
C ASP A 487 14.76 -21.89 -8.54
N THR A 488 15.41 -23.03 -8.81
CA THR A 488 16.86 -23.18 -8.83
C THR A 488 17.57 -22.39 -9.94
N ARG A 489 16.83 -21.87 -10.92
CA ARG A 489 17.36 -20.96 -11.96
C ARG A 489 17.70 -19.57 -11.41
N ASN A 490 17.14 -19.22 -10.25
CA ASN A 490 17.47 -17.99 -9.54
C ASN A 490 18.56 -18.25 -8.50
N SER A 491 19.71 -17.63 -8.67
CA SER A 491 20.77 -17.65 -7.67
C SER A 491 20.33 -16.86 -6.42
N SER A 492 20.58 -17.44 -5.25
CA SER A 492 20.21 -16.81 -3.97
C SER A 492 20.84 -15.41 -3.81
N GLY A 493 20.03 -14.44 -3.44
CA GLY A 493 20.44 -13.05 -3.25
C GLY A 493 20.71 -12.26 -4.53
N VAL A 494 20.50 -12.85 -5.71
CA VAL A 494 20.74 -12.18 -7.00
C VAL A 494 19.42 -11.68 -7.57
N ALA A 495 19.34 -10.38 -7.82
CA ALA A 495 18.20 -9.76 -8.51
C ALA A 495 18.11 -10.23 -9.96
N GLN A 496 16.91 -10.32 -10.49
CA GLN A 496 16.66 -10.56 -11.90
C GLN A 496 16.53 -9.25 -12.67
N ASN A 497 16.73 -9.32 -13.99
CA ASN A 497 16.49 -8.22 -14.91
C ASN A 497 16.11 -8.74 -16.29
N PHE A 498 15.38 -7.94 -17.06
CA PHE A 498 15.05 -8.23 -18.45
C PHE A 498 14.69 -6.93 -19.20
N THR A 499 14.63 -7.01 -20.53
CA THR A 499 14.24 -5.89 -21.39
C THR A 499 12.75 -5.98 -21.73
N VAL A 500 12.03 -4.88 -21.57
CA VAL A 500 10.68 -4.72 -22.12
C VAL A 500 10.79 -3.99 -23.45
N LEU A 501 10.21 -4.55 -24.51
CA LEU A 501 10.21 -3.99 -25.87
C LEU A 501 8.79 -3.56 -26.26
N LEU A 502 8.69 -2.40 -26.90
CA LEU A 502 7.53 -2.01 -27.70
C LEU A 502 7.90 -2.08 -29.18
N THR A 503 6.99 -2.62 -30.01
CA THR A 503 7.12 -2.65 -31.47
C THR A 503 5.96 -1.88 -32.08
N ASP A 504 6.22 -0.94 -33.01
CA ASP A 504 5.20 -0.16 -33.69
C ASP A 504 4.74 -0.77 -35.03
N GLY A 505 3.78 -0.12 -35.67
CA GLY A 505 3.22 -0.56 -36.96
C GLY A 505 4.18 -0.54 -38.13
N ALA A 506 5.24 0.24 -38.05
CA ALA A 506 6.33 0.27 -39.06
C ALA A 506 7.41 -0.78 -38.78
N GLY A 507 7.34 -1.51 -37.66
CA GLY A 507 8.33 -2.50 -37.25
C GLY A 507 9.49 -1.92 -36.46
N ASN A 508 9.47 -0.62 -36.11
CA ASN A 508 10.47 -0.07 -35.18
C ASN A 508 10.29 -0.65 -33.79
N THR A 509 11.40 -0.89 -33.11
CA THR A 509 11.41 -1.43 -31.75
C THR A 509 12.16 -0.50 -30.81
N SER A 510 11.66 -0.35 -29.58
CA SER A 510 12.33 0.36 -28.51
C SER A 510 12.29 -0.45 -27.23
N GLY A 511 13.38 -0.45 -26.47
CA GLY A 511 13.55 -1.28 -25.28
C GLY A 511 13.86 -0.47 -24.03
N ALA A 512 13.31 -0.89 -22.90
CA ALA A 512 13.62 -0.37 -21.57
C ALA A 512 14.03 -1.51 -20.64
N LEU A 513 15.14 -1.35 -19.92
CA LEU A 513 15.58 -2.27 -18.88
C LEU A 513 14.74 -2.08 -17.62
N VAL A 514 14.18 -3.16 -17.10
CA VAL A 514 13.31 -3.09 -15.91
C VAL A 514 14.04 -2.50 -14.70
N ALA A 515 15.29 -2.89 -14.47
CA ALA A 515 16.08 -2.42 -13.33
C ALA A 515 16.35 -0.90 -13.33
N ASN A 516 16.20 -0.22 -14.49
CA ASN A 516 16.32 1.24 -14.57
C ASN A 516 15.06 1.97 -14.06
N HIS A 517 13.96 1.26 -13.90
CA HIS A 517 12.65 1.84 -13.57
C HIS A 517 12.01 1.25 -12.31
N SER A 518 12.52 0.14 -11.79
CA SER A 518 11.94 -0.52 -10.63
C SER A 518 12.94 -1.45 -9.95
N SER A 519 12.84 -1.53 -8.62
CA SER A 519 13.54 -2.54 -7.81
C SER A 519 12.71 -3.82 -7.58
N ALA A 520 11.57 -4.00 -8.24
CA ALA A 520 10.64 -5.13 -8.00
C ALA A 520 11.25 -6.52 -8.27
N LEU A 521 12.34 -6.58 -9.04
CA LEU A 521 13.05 -7.83 -9.37
C LEU A 521 14.13 -8.22 -8.35
N PHE A 522 14.09 -7.69 -7.13
CA PHE A 522 14.97 -8.11 -6.06
C PHE A 522 14.73 -9.60 -5.70
N TYR A 523 15.77 -10.29 -5.24
CA TYR A 523 15.62 -11.62 -4.65
C TYR A 523 15.03 -11.48 -3.25
N PRO A 524 13.86 -12.07 -2.94
CA PRO A 524 13.23 -11.94 -1.62
C PRO A 524 14.17 -12.43 -0.51
N PRO A 525 14.47 -11.59 0.51
CA PRO A 525 15.45 -11.94 1.54
C PRO A 525 14.87 -12.81 2.65
N GLY A 526 15.77 -13.43 3.42
CA GLY A 526 15.44 -14.31 4.54
C GLY A 526 15.62 -15.77 4.20
N SER A 527 15.59 -16.64 5.20
CA SER A 527 15.81 -18.07 5.03
C SER A 527 15.06 -18.93 6.05
N VAL A 528 14.45 -18.32 7.08
CA VAL A 528 13.85 -19.02 8.22
C VAL A 528 12.42 -18.54 8.48
N GLY A 529 11.56 -19.46 8.86
CA GLY A 529 10.15 -19.16 9.16
C GLY A 529 9.34 -18.78 7.92
N PRO A 530 8.55 -17.67 7.96
CA PRO A 530 7.68 -17.25 6.87
C PRO A 530 8.42 -16.54 5.73
N VAL A 531 9.74 -16.32 5.83
CA VAL A 531 10.56 -15.68 4.81
C VAL A 531 11.54 -16.65 4.16
N PRO A 532 11.95 -16.45 2.90
CA PRO A 532 11.53 -15.38 1.99
C PRO A 532 10.07 -15.52 1.56
N LYS A 533 9.46 -14.41 1.08
CA LYS A 533 8.07 -14.37 0.58
C LYS A 533 8.02 -13.91 -0.87
N VAL A 534 7.05 -14.42 -1.62
CA VAL A 534 6.71 -13.92 -2.95
C VAL A 534 5.59 -12.91 -2.83
N LEU A 535 5.92 -11.62 -2.91
CA LEU A 535 4.98 -10.51 -3.04
C LEU A 535 5.21 -9.83 -4.38
N LEU A 536 4.16 -9.77 -5.22
CA LEU A 536 4.23 -9.12 -6.51
C LEU A 536 4.28 -7.60 -6.33
N ASN A 537 5.34 -6.97 -6.81
CA ASN A 537 5.51 -5.52 -6.81
C ASN A 537 5.35 -4.95 -8.21
N THR A 538 4.86 -3.72 -8.32
CA THR A 538 4.63 -3.07 -9.61
C THR A 538 5.94 -2.56 -10.18
N VAL A 539 6.17 -2.88 -11.45
CA VAL A 539 7.06 -2.17 -12.36
C VAL A 539 6.26 -1.11 -13.08
N ARG A 540 6.78 0.11 -13.15
CA ARG A 540 6.18 1.22 -13.87
C ARG A 540 7.24 1.85 -14.77
N ILE A 541 7.13 1.63 -16.10
CA ILE A 541 8.05 2.15 -17.12
C ILE A 541 7.35 3.31 -17.82
N PRO A 542 7.83 4.56 -17.71
CA PRO A 542 7.26 5.69 -18.44
C PRO A 542 7.24 5.40 -19.94
N VAL A 543 6.16 5.71 -20.65
CA VAL A 543 6.10 5.51 -22.10
C VAL A 543 7.17 6.33 -22.85
N SER A 544 7.61 7.44 -22.25
CA SER A 544 8.73 8.26 -22.76
C SER A 544 10.09 7.54 -22.75
N ALA A 545 10.23 6.43 -22.01
CA ALA A 545 11.44 5.61 -22.04
C ALA A 545 11.58 4.81 -23.34
N PHE A 546 10.51 4.68 -24.11
CA PHE A 546 10.49 3.99 -25.41
C PHE A 546 10.62 4.98 -26.56
N SER A 547 11.83 5.48 -26.77
CA SER A 547 12.11 6.43 -27.85
C SER A 547 12.17 5.74 -29.22
N GLY A 548 11.77 6.45 -30.29
CA GLY A 548 11.90 5.97 -31.68
C GLY A 548 10.79 5.02 -32.13
N VAL A 549 9.75 4.80 -31.35
CA VAL A 549 8.53 4.08 -31.75
C VAL A 549 7.33 5.02 -31.83
N ASN A 550 6.39 4.73 -32.70
CA ASN A 550 5.13 5.46 -32.80
C ASN A 550 4.13 4.95 -31.74
N LEU A 551 3.98 5.68 -30.64
CA LEU A 551 3.07 5.34 -29.54
C LEU A 551 1.57 5.31 -29.95
N SER A 552 1.21 5.91 -31.11
CA SER A 552 -0.16 5.85 -31.64
C SER A 552 -0.46 4.54 -32.42
N ASP A 553 0.53 3.70 -32.70
CA ASP A 553 0.34 2.41 -33.37
C ASP A 553 1.29 1.33 -32.83
N ILE A 554 1.23 1.04 -31.54
CA ILE A 554 2.00 -0.05 -30.93
C ILE A 554 1.33 -1.39 -31.26
N ARG A 555 2.10 -2.32 -31.84
CA ARG A 555 1.67 -3.66 -32.26
C ARG A 555 1.85 -4.70 -31.18
N SER A 556 2.92 -4.59 -30.37
CA SER A 556 3.19 -5.56 -29.32
C SER A 556 3.94 -4.99 -28.13
N VAL A 557 3.72 -5.64 -26.98
CA VAL A 557 4.52 -5.55 -25.76
C VAL A 557 5.22 -6.89 -25.58
N GLN A 558 6.55 -6.89 -25.52
CA GLN A 558 7.35 -8.09 -25.36
C GLN A 558 8.25 -8.00 -24.13
N PHE A 559 8.25 -9.03 -23.30
CA PHE A 559 9.26 -9.27 -22.28
C PHE A 559 10.36 -10.14 -22.91
N ARG A 560 11.58 -9.62 -22.96
CA ARG A 560 12.76 -10.31 -23.49
C ARG A 560 13.74 -10.59 -22.37
N PHE A 561 13.89 -11.86 -22.03
CA PHE A 561 14.74 -12.35 -20.95
C PHE A 561 16.17 -12.54 -21.44
N ASP A 562 16.90 -11.43 -21.59
CA ASP A 562 18.20 -11.32 -22.23
C ASP A 562 19.30 -10.80 -21.30
N GLN A 563 18.97 -10.44 -20.04
CA GLN A 563 19.95 -9.83 -19.13
C GLN A 563 20.58 -10.87 -18.19
N ASN A 564 19.80 -11.82 -17.73
CA ASN A 564 20.28 -12.95 -16.94
C ASN A 564 20.13 -14.24 -17.78
N LEU A 565 21.19 -15.09 -17.80
CA LEU A 565 21.18 -16.34 -18.59
C LEU A 565 20.09 -17.29 -18.17
N THR A 566 19.74 -17.30 -16.88
CA THR A 566 18.69 -18.14 -16.30
C THR A 566 17.84 -17.34 -15.31
N GLY A 567 16.59 -17.72 -15.16
CA GLY A 567 15.73 -17.10 -14.16
C GLY A 567 14.32 -17.68 -14.14
N ALA A 568 13.56 -17.32 -13.12
CA ALA A 568 12.16 -17.66 -12.98
C ALA A 568 11.41 -16.54 -12.23
N LEU A 569 10.27 -16.15 -12.74
CA LEU A 569 9.46 -15.05 -12.22
C LEU A 569 8.00 -15.50 -12.04
N LEU A 570 7.31 -14.73 -11.20
CA LEU A 570 5.85 -14.69 -11.11
C LEU A 570 5.40 -13.32 -11.59
N VAL A 571 4.42 -13.27 -12.52
CA VAL A 571 3.99 -12.06 -13.22
C VAL A 571 2.47 -11.94 -13.23
N SER A 572 1.95 -10.72 -13.14
CA SER A 572 0.51 -10.39 -13.27
C SER A 572 0.32 -8.97 -13.83
N ASP A 573 -0.89 -8.66 -14.32
CA ASP A 573 -1.40 -7.29 -14.55
C ASP A 573 -0.61 -6.43 -15.54
N VAL A 574 -0.35 -6.92 -16.75
CA VAL A 574 0.27 -6.09 -17.80
C VAL A 574 -0.75 -5.06 -18.32
N ALA A 575 -0.47 -3.78 -18.18
CA ALA A 575 -1.37 -2.69 -18.58
C ALA A 575 -0.62 -1.41 -18.97
N PHE A 576 -1.24 -0.56 -19.76
CA PHE A 576 -0.89 0.85 -19.87
C PHE A 576 -1.75 1.63 -18.86
N ALA A 577 -1.15 2.57 -18.13
CA ALA A 577 -1.82 3.26 -17.03
C ALA A 577 -1.36 4.71 -16.85
N ASN A 578 -2.31 5.52 -16.36
CA ASN A 578 -2.09 6.89 -15.88
C ASN A 578 -2.05 6.92 -14.34
N ALA A 579 -1.50 7.97 -13.77
CA ALA A 579 -1.68 8.27 -12.36
C ALA A 579 -3.19 8.53 -12.07
N PRO A 580 -3.67 8.29 -10.83
CA PRO A 580 -5.06 8.56 -10.49
C PRO A 580 -5.31 10.07 -10.46
N THR A 581 -6.57 10.46 -10.68
CA THR A 581 -7.04 11.81 -10.37
C THR A 581 -7.63 11.84 -8.96
N VAL A 582 -7.44 12.93 -8.24
CA VAL A 582 -8.07 13.18 -6.94
C VAL A 582 -9.05 14.34 -7.05
N GLN A 583 -10.20 14.24 -6.36
CA GLN A 583 -11.28 15.22 -6.39
C GLN A 583 -11.35 16.01 -5.09
#